data_21124df4260dc6f4c7a8ce751aad5d45
#
_entry.id   21124df4260dc6f4c7a8ce751aad5d45
#
_cell.length_a   1.000
_cell.length_b   1.000
_cell.length_c   1.000
_cell.angle_alpha   90.00
_cell.angle_beta   90.00
_cell.angle_gamma   90.00
#
_symmetry.space_group_name_H-M   'P 1'
#
loop_
_entity.id
_entity.type
_entity.pdbx_description
1 polymer ?
#
loop_
_entity_poly.entity_id
_entity_poly.type
_entity_poly.pdbx_seq_one_letter_code
_entity_poly.pdbx_strand_id
1 'polypeptide(L)'
;RLGFGASRTMQIAQKLYQGVEIEGETIGLITYMRTDGTNLSKDAVVAFRDYIKKEIGNEYLPESALNYSGKKAKNAQEAHEAIRPTDIIRTPQSVKKYLSTDQNKLYDLIWSRALSSQMQSAKFDRNTITITSNNNDTVCKASGSVLKFDGFLKIYNNQGKDDDENILPSVSKGLVNIESLIDEQHFTQPPPRYSEASLVKKLEELGIGRPSTYASIISTIANRGYAEILNKRFFPTDRGKLISAFLEKLFSKYVDYNFTAGLEDQLDEITTGKESWIKVLELFWKDFN
;
A
#
# COMPACT_ATOMS: atom_id res chain seq x y z
N ARG A 1 -3.36 3.06 7.10
CA ARG A 1 -3.20 4.40 7.65
C ARG A 1 -4.46 4.88 8.36
N LEU A 2 -5.59 4.93 7.68
CA LEU A 2 -6.85 5.43 8.25
C LEU A 2 -7.55 4.46 9.19
N GLY A 3 -7.13 3.20 9.23
CA GLY A 3 -7.76 2.15 10.02
C GLY A 3 -9.13 1.73 9.49
N PHE A 4 -9.47 2.06 8.25
CA PHE A 4 -10.69 1.60 7.59
C PHE A 4 -10.52 0.16 7.11
N GLY A 5 -11.58 -0.64 7.20
CA GLY A 5 -11.65 -1.95 6.56
C GLY A 5 -11.78 -1.84 5.03
N ALA A 6 -11.50 -2.91 4.31
CA ALA A 6 -11.51 -2.93 2.84
C ALA A 6 -12.87 -2.50 2.26
N SER A 7 -13.96 -3.08 2.74
CA SER A 7 -15.31 -2.74 2.27
C SER A 7 -15.65 -1.27 2.49
N ARG A 8 -15.35 -0.73 3.69
CA ARG A 8 -15.60 0.69 4.00
C ARG A 8 -14.76 1.60 3.10
N THR A 9 -13.49 1.28 2.89
CA THR A 9 -12.59 2.03 2.00
C THR A 9 -13.16 2.09 0.59
N MET A 10 -13.59 0.94 0.05
CA MET A 10 -14.17 0.87 -1.30
C MET A 10 -15.49 1.64 -1.42
N GLN A 11 -16.35 1.60 -0.40
CA GLN A 11 -17.60 2.37 -0.40
C GLN A 11 -17.34 3.89 -0.40
N ILE A 12 -16.36 4.35 0.38
CA ILE A 12 -16.00 5.78 0.42
C ILE A 12 -15.36 6.20 -0.90
N ALA A 13 -14.43 5.39 -1.43
CA ALA A 13 -13.79 5.66 -2.72
C ALA A 13 -14.81 5.68 -3.88
N GLN A 14 -15.79 4.77 -3.87
CA GLN A 14 -16.89 4.75 -4.84
C GLN A 14 -17.67 6.08 -4.84
N LYS A 15 -17.99 6.62 -3.66
CA LYS A 15 -18.67 7.92 -3.55
C LYS A 15 -17.83 9.07 -4.07
N LEU A 16 -16.53 9.08 -3.77
CA LEU A 16 -15.60 10.09 -4.29
C LEU A 16 -15.46 10.04 -5.82
N TYR A 17 -15.51 8.84 -6.39
CA TYR A 17 -15.46 8.63 -7.84
C TYR A 17 -16.76 9.01 -8.53
N GLN A 18 -17.91 8.56 -8.01
CA GLN A 18 -19.23 8.82 -8.60
C GLN A 18 -19.61 10.29 -8.58
N GLY A 19 -19.07 11.01 -7.62
CA GLY A 19 -19.22 12.45 -7.51
C GLY A 19 -19.80 12.88 -6.16
N VAL A 20 -19.43 14.09 -5.83
CA VAL A 20 -19.89 14.83 -4.67
C VAL A 20 -20.46 16.15 -5.17
N GLU A 21 -21.51 16.61 -4.55
CA GLU A 21 -22.12 17.91 -4.92
C GLU A 21 -21.21 19.05 -4.41
N ILE A 22 -20.69 19.83 -5.34
CA ILE A 22 -19.83 20.99 -5.09
C ILE A 22 -20.39 22.16 -5.87
N GLU A 23 -20.89 23.17 -5.18
CA GLU A 23 -21.42 24.42 -5.77
C GLU A 23 -22.53 24.19 -6.82
N GLY A 24 -23.34 23.15 -6.62
CA GLY A 24 -24.46 22.80 -7.52
C GLY A 24 -24.13 21.87 -8.67
N GLU A 25 -22.87 21.40 -8.74
CA GLU A 25 -22.42 20.42 -9.71
C GLU A 25 -21.97 19.12 -9.03
N THR A 26 -22.29 17.98 -9.66
CA THR A 26 -21.80 16.66 -9.19
C THR A 26 -20.42 16.40 -9.80
N ILE A 27 -19.40 16.41 -8.95
CA ILE A 27 -17.99 16.30 -9.38
C ILE A 27 -17.35 15.02 -8.82
N GLY A 28 -16.85 14.16 -9.71
CA GLY A 28 -15.99 13.05 -9.33
C GLY A 28 -14.61 13.56 -8.91
N LEU A 29 -14.23 13.30 -7.66
CA LEU A 29 -13.01 13.84 -7.08
C LEU A 29 -11.78 12.98 -7.31
N ILE A 30 -11.95 11.70 -7.62
CA ILE A 30 -10.85 10.76 -7.87
C ILE A 30 -11.06 9.96 -9.16
N THR A 31 -9.99 9.43 -9.72
CA THR A 31 -10.05 8.45 -10.80
C THR A 31 -10.62 7.11 -10.31
N TYR A 32 -10.88 6.19 -11.24
CA TYR A 32 -11.49 4.91 -10.92
C TYR A 32 -10.67 4.11 -9.89
N MET A 33 -11.29 3.72 -8.78
CA MET A 33 -10.61 3.15 -7.62
C MET A 33 -10.36 1.64 -7.70
N ARG A 34 -10.99 0.91 -8.61
CA ARG A 34 -10.75 -0.53 -8.79
C ARG A 34 -9.70 -0.75 -9.87
N THR A 35 -8.48 -0.36 -9.56
CA THR A 35 -7.34 -0.41 -10.47
C THR A 35 -6.10 -0.97 -9.75
N ASP A 36 -5.27 -1.66 -10.49
CA ASP A 36 -3.91 -2.05 -10.16
C ASP A 36 -2.87 -1.16 -10.88
N GLY A 37 -3.35 -0.21 -11.69
CA GLY A 37 -2.51 0.76 -12.40
C GLY A 37 -1.75 1.68 -11.44
N THR A 38 -0.47 1.88 -11.70
CA THR A 38 0.40 2.80 -10.95
C THR A 38 0.84 4.02 -11.75
N ASN A 39 0.50 4.05 -13.04
CA ASN A 39 0.87 5.13 -13.95
C ASN A 39 -0.12 6.28 -13.88
N LEU A 40 0.40 7.49 -13.93
CA LEU A 40 -0.39 8.71 -14.09
C LEU A 40 -0.51 9.06 -15.58
N SER A 41 -1.63 9.65 -16.00
CA SER A 41 -1.75 10.23 -17.34
C SER A 41 -0.75 11.37 -17.53
N LYS A 42 -0.34 11.62 -18.77
CA LYS A 42 0.61 12.70 -19.08
C LYS A 42 0.10 14.06 -18.62
N ASP A 43 -1.17 14.34 -18.80
CA ASP A 43 -1.80 15.60 -18.40
C ASP A 43 -1.80 15.77 -16.88
N ALA A 44 -2.05 14.69 -16.13
CA ALA A 44 -1.98 14.72 -14.67
C ALA A 44 -0.55 14.98 -14.17
N VAL A 45 0.45 14.36 -14.81
CA VAL A 45 1.86 14.59 -14.48
C VAL A 45 2.23 16.07 -14.68
N VAL A 46 1.82 16.67 -15.80
CA VAL A 46 2.05 18.09 -16.08
C VAL A 46 1.39 18.95 -15.01
N ALA A 47 0.09 18.74 -14.75
CA ALA A 47 -0.66 19.50 -13.76
C ALA A 47 -0.06 19.39 -12.34
N PHE A 48 0.39 18.20 -11.93
CA PHE A 48 1.04 18.00 -10.64
C PHE A 48 2.37 18.73 -10.55
N ARG A 49 3.18 18.67 -11.60
CA ARG A 49 4.48 19.35 -11.64
C ARG A 49 4.33 20.87 -11.61
N ASP A 50 3.35 21.41 -12.32
CA ASP A 50 3.04 22.85 -12.29
C ASP A 50 2.55 23.28 -10.90
N TYR A 51 1.70 22.46 -10.26
CA TYR A 51 1.24 22.70 -8.90
C TYR A 51 2.41 22.69 -7.89
N ILE A 52 3.30 21.68 -7.96
CA ILE A 52 4.50 21.61 -7.11
C ILE A 52 5.36 22.84 -7.27
N LYS A 53 5.63 23.23 -8.51
CA LYS A 53 6.46 24.40 -8.81
C LYS A 53 5.88 25.71 -8.25
N LYS A 54 4.56 25.88 -8.38
CA LYS A 54 3.87 27.12 -8.02
C LYS A 54 3.58 27.23 -6.52
N GLU A 55 3.06 26.14 -5.90
CA GLU A 55 2.50 26.18 -4.56
C GLU A 55 3.44 25.61 -3.48
N ILE A 56 4.43 24.78 -3.87
CA ILE A 56 5.31 24.12 -2.90
C ILE A 56 6.73 24.68 -2.96
N GLY A 57 7.28 24.79 -4.16
CA GLY A 57 8.61 25.30 -4.43
C GLY A 57 9.34 24.49 -5.49
N ASN A 58 10.19 25.17 -6.25
CA ASN A 58 10.92 24.56 -7.36
C ASN A 58 11.95 23.51 -6.89
N GLU A 59 12.45 23.64 -5.66
CA GLU A 59 13.37 22.71 -5.02
C GLU A 59 12.75 21.33 -4.73
N TYR A 60 11.40 21.25 -4.68
CA TYR A 60 10.66 20.02 -4.50
C TYR A 60 10.35 19.29 -5.81
N LEU A 61 10.67 19.92 -6.94
CA LEU A 61 10.39 19.38 -8.26
C LEU A 61 11.60 18.63 -8.82
N PRO A 62 11.51 17.32 -9.12
CA PRO A 62 12.57 16.59 -9.82
C PRO A 62 12.80 17.16 -11.22
N GLU A 63 14.01 17.04 -11.76
CA GLU A 63 14.34 17.47 -13.12
C GLU A 63 13.43 16.84 -14.18
N SER A 64 13.17 15.54 -14.03
CA SER A 64 12.27 14.79 -14.92
C SER A 64 11.05 14.25 -14.15
N ALA A 65 9.98 13.98 -14.88
CA ALA A 65 8.79 13.31 -14.33
C ALA A 65 9.13 11.91 -13.80
N LEU A 66 8.61 11.57 -12.64
CA LEU A 66 8.79 10.26 -12.05
C LEU A 66 7.79 9.27 -12.65
N ASN A 67 8.29 8.18 -13.20
CA ASN A 67 7.49 7.09 -13.76
C ASN A 67 7.54 5.88 -12.82
N TYR A 68 6.36 5.31 -12.56
CA TYR A 68 6.19 4.14 -11.70
C TYR A 68 5.82 2.88 -12.49
N SER A 69 6.07 2.87 -13.81
CA SER A 69 5.99 1.67 -14.64
C SER A 69 7.09 0.68 -14.23
N GLY A 70 7.02 0.24 -12.96
CA GLY A 70 7.80 -0.86 -12.43
C GLY A 70 7.35 -2.18 -13.06
N LYS A 71 8.00 -3.30 -12.69
CA LYS A 71 7.62 -4.64 -13.11
C LYS A 71 6.09 -4.72 -13.12
N LYS A 72 5.50 -4.80 -14.32
CA LYS A 72 4.06 -5.00 -14.48
C LYS A 72 3.67 -6.10 -13.51
N ALA A 73 2.75 -5.84 -12.60
CA ALA A 73 2.04 -6.93 -11.97
C ALA A 73 1.69 -7.86 -13.14
N LYS A 74 1.99 -9.15 -13.04
CA LYS A 74 1.86 -10.10 -14.16
C LYS A 74 0.55 -9.95 -14.94
N ASN A 75 -0.44 -9.30 -14.35
CA ASN A 75 -1.85 -9.26 -14.72
C ASN A 75 -2.42 -7.84 -14.71
N ALA A 76 -1.58 -6.78 -14.90
CA ALA A 76 -2.06 -5.41 -14.95
C ALA A 76 -3.01 -5.22 -16.14
N GLN A 77 -4.27 -4.91 -15.86
CA GLN A 77 -5.21 -4.44 -16.86
C GLN A 77 -4.75 -3.04 -17.32
N GLU A 78 -4.16 -2.95 -18.50
CA GLU A 78 -3.50 -1.73 -19.02
C GLU A 78 -4.44 -0.52 -19.22
N ALA A 79 -5.75 -0.71 -19.05
CA ALA A 79 -6.75 0.30 -19.37
C ALA A 79 -6.95 1.37 -18.26
N HIS A 80 -6.43 1.16 -17.05
CA HIS A 80 -6.69 2.06 -15.94
C HIS A 80 -5.40 2.75 -15.47
N GLU A 81 -5.54 4.05 -15.14
CA GLU A 81 -4.47 4.79 -14.48
C GLU A 81 -4.51 4.61 -12.95
N ALA A 82 -3.50 5.13 -12.26
CA ALA A 82 -3.45 5.15 -10.80
C ALA A 82 -4.61 5.97 -10.20
N ILE A 83 -4.96 5.65 -8.95
CA ILE A 83 -5.94 6.43 -8.18
C ILE A 83 -5.30 7.78 -7.84
N ARG A 84 -5.90 8.86 -8.33
CA ARG A 84 -5.45 10.23 -8.10
C ARG A 84 -6.62 11.21 -8.04
N PRO A 85 -6.44 12.44 -7.56
CA PRO A 85 -7.45 13.48 -7.74
C PRO A 85 -7.67 13.75 -9.23
N THR A 86 -8.91 14.00 -9.62
CA THR A 86 -9.27 14.39 -10.99
C THR A 86 -8.71 15.77 -11.34
N ASP A 87 -8.61 16.63 -10.32
CA ASP A 87 -8.08 17.97 -10.42
C ASP A 87 -7.23 18.29 -9.18
N ILE A 88 -5.94 18.56 -9.37
CA ILE A 88 -4.99 18.81 -8.28
C ILE A 88 -5.28 20.12 -7.54
N ILE A 89 -5.93 21.09 -8.18
CA ILE A 89 -6.27 22.39 -7.58
C ILE A 89 -7.35 22.23 -6.50
N ARG A 90 -8.17 21.17 -6.60
CA ARG A 90 -9.13 20.79 -5.56
C ARG A 90 -8.41 20.18 -4.38
N THR A 91 -7.77 21.04 -3.58
CA THR A 91 -7.06 20.59 -2.38
C THR A 91 -8.03 19.99 -1.36
N PRO A 92 -7.58 19.07 -0.47
CA PRO A 92 -8.43 18.52 0.59
C PRO A 92 -9.10 19.60 1.44
N GLN A 93 -8.43 20.73 1.62
CA GLN A 93 -8.93 21.86 2.39
C GLN A 93 -10.09 22.60 1.66
N SER A 94 -9.95 22.80 0.34
CA SER A 94 -10.97 23.50 -0.45
C SER A 94 -12.29 22.73 -0.56
N VAL A 95 -12.21 21.37 -0.60
CA VAL A 95 -13.40 20.52 -0.74
C VAL A 95 -13.96 20.01 0.61
N LYS A 96 -13.27 20.26 1.71
CA LYS A 96 -13.62 19.73 3.06
C LYS A 96 -15.07 19.97 3.44
N LYS A 97 -15.61 21.15 3.16
CA LYS A 97 -17.00 21.52 3.53
C LYS A 97 -18.08 20.71 2.81
N TYR A 98 -17.73 20.06 1.70
CA TYR A 98 -18.64 19.23 0.89
C TYR A 98 -18.52 17.74 1.20
N LEU A 99 -17.52 17.34 2.00
CA LEU A 99 -17.20 15.95 2.28
C LEU A 99 -17.56 15.56 3.70
N SER A 100 -18.00 14.32 3.88
CA SER A 100 -18.03 13.72 5.21
C SER A 100 -16.60 13.56 5.76
N THR A 101 -16.48 13.40 7.07
CA THR A 101 -15.17 13.22 7.73
C THR A 101 -14.36 12.08 7.11
N ASP A 102 -14.99 10.97 6.80
CA ASP A 102 -14.29 9.80 6.21
C ASP A 102 -13.91 10.02 4.75
N GLN A 103 -14.80 10.67 3.97
CA GLN A 103 -14.49 11.05 2.59
C GLN A 103 -13.31 12.01 2.56
N ASN A 104 -13.30 13.02 3.43
CA ASN A 104 -12.19 13.98 3.50
C ASN A 104 -10.87 13.30 3.87
N LYS A 105 -10.86 12.40 4.86
CA LYS A 105 -9.66 11.64 5.23
C LYS A 105 -9.12 10.79 4.09
N LEU A 106 -10.02 10.11 3.36
CA LEU A 106 -9.59 9.27 2.24
C LEU A 106 -9.11 10.12 1.06
N TYR A 107 -9.83 11.21 0.75
CA TYR A 107 -9.44 12.14 -0.30
C TYR A 107 -8.08 12.79 -0.02
N ASP A 108 -7.86 13.26 1.21
CA ASP A 108 -6.57 13.82 1.65
C ASP A 108 -5.42 12.82 1.47
N LEU A 109 -5.64 11.57 1.86
CA LEU A 109 -4.64 10.52 1.67
C LEU A 109 -4.32 10.27 0.18
N ILE A 110 -5.34 10.22 -0.68
CA ILE A 110 -5.19 10.02 -2.13
C ILE A 110 -4.49 11.23 -2.75
N TRP A 111 -4.95 12.43 -2.45
CA TRP A 111 -4.38 13.68 -2.96
C TRP A 111 -2.92 13.82 -2.57
N SER A 112 -2.63 13.69 -1.28
CA SER A 112 -1.26 13.79 -0.75
C SER A 112 -0.33 12.73 -1.35
N ARG A 113 -0.80 11.48 -1.47
CA ARG A 113 0.01 10.39 -2.07
C ARG A 113 0.27 10.62 -3.55
N ALA A 114 -0.74 11.02 -4.30
CA ALA A 114 -0.61 11.27 -5.74
C ALA A 114 0.34 12.44 -6.03
N LEU A 115 0.18 13.58 -5.34
CA LEU A 115 1.07 14.72 -5.49
C LEU A 115 2.51 14.39 -5.10
N SER A 116 2.70 13.74 -3.95
CA SER A 116 4.02 13.32 -3.45
C SER A 116 4.73 12.35 -4.39
N SER A 117 3.98 11.62 -5.22
CA SER A 117 4.59 10.73 -6.20
C SER A 117 5.40 11.47 -7.28
N GLN A 118 5.17 12.77 -7.47
CA GLN A 118 5.89 13.60 -8.44
C GLN A 118 6.85 14.58 -7.76
N MET A 119 7.13 14.41 -6.46
CA MET A 119 8.05 15.27 -5.70
C MET A 119 9.44 14.65 -5.53
N GLN A 120 10.42 15.49 -5.24
CA GLN A 120 11.76 15.08 -4.86
C GLN A 120 11.75 14.14 -3.65
N SER A 121 12.70 13.21 -3.64
CA SER A 121 12.91 12.32 -2.48
C SER A 121 13.40 13.10 -1.27
N ALA A 122 12.97 12.70 -0.09
CA ALA A 122 13.56 13.19 1.16
C ALA A 122 15.02 12.75 1.28
N LYS A 123 15.84 13.61 1.90
CA LYS A 123 17.28 13.34 2.12
C LYS A 123 17.57 13.30 3.60
N PHE A 124 18.25 12.23 4.03
CA PHE A 124 18.65 12.00 5.41
C PHE A 124 20.17 11.87 5.48
N ASP A 125 20.78 12.49 6.47
CA ASP A 125 22.13 12.16 6.91
C ASP A 125 22.03 11.02 7.90
N ARG A 126 22.68 9.89 7.61
CA ARG A 126 22.75 8.75 8.52
C ARG A 126 24.14 8.65 9.14
N ASN A 127 24.18 8.73 10.45
CA ASN A 127 25.41 8.56 11.22
C ASN A 127 25.39 7.20 11.92
N THR A 128 26.55 6.54 11.95
CA THR A 128 26.77 5.34 12.74
C THR A 128 28.01 5.53 13.59
N ILE A 129 27.84 5.43 14.91
CA ILE A 129 28.92 5.44 15.87
C ILE A 129 29.24 3.98 16.18
N THR A 130 30.49 3.60 16.03
CA THR A 130 30.98 2.27 16.37
C THR A 130 31.95 2.43 17.54
N ILE A 131 31.70 1.74 18.65
CA ILE A 131 32.54 1.71 19.83
C ILE A 131 33.09 0.30 19.97
N THR A 132 34.39 0.17 20.05
CA THR A 132 35.08 -1.12 20.21
C THR A 132 35.83 -1.16 21.55
N SER A 133 35.85 -2.30 22.21
CA SER A 133 36.74 -2.53 23.37
C SER A 133 38.21 -2.50 22.95
N ASN A 134 39.10 -2.25 23.92
CA ASN A 134 40.53 -2.22 23.65
C ASN A 134 41.06 -3.54 23.04
N ASN A 135 40.44 -4.66 23.37
CA ASN A 135 40.81 -5.99 22.87
C ASN A 135 40.12 -6.37 21.55
N ASN A 136 39.25 -5.48 20.98
CA ASN A 136 38.43 -5.71 19.80
C ASN A 136 37.47 -6.93 19.89
N ASP A 137 37.16 -7.39 21.08
CA ASP A 137 36.29 -8.53 21.34
C ASP A 137 34.80 -8.13 21.44
N THR A 138 34.54 -6.86 21.71
CA THR A 138 33.19 -6.32 21.87
C THR A 138 33.00 -5.10 20.96
N VAL A 139 31.93 -5.10 20.21
CA VAL A 139 31.56 -4.00 19.29
C VAL A 139 30.14 -3.55 19.56
N CYS A 140 29.98 -2.31 19.99
CA CYS A 140 28.68 -1.64 20.11
C CYS A 140 28.46 -0.69 18.93
N LYS A 141 27.23 -0.63 18.42
CA LYS A 141 26.85 0.27 17.32
C LYS A 141 25.61 1.05 17.70
N ALA A 142 25.68 2.36 17.48
CA ALA A 142 24.53 3.24 17.54
C ALA A 142 24.32 3.88 16.15
N SER A 143 23.10 3.87 15.65
CA SER A 143 22.77 4.50 14.37
C SER A 143 21.67 5.52 14.58
N GLY A 144 21.81 6.69 13.95
CA GLY A 144 20.83 7.74 13.94
C GLY A 144 20.72 8.39 12.57
N SER A 145 19.63 9.10 12.31
CA SER A 145 19.42 9.84 11.09
C SER A 145 18.87 11.24 11.37
N VAL A 146 19.27 12.19 10.57
CA VAL A 146 18.79 13.58 10.62
C VAL A 146 18.19 13.94 9.26
N LEU A 147 16.98 14.43 9.26
CA LEU A 147 16.31 14.90 8.06
C LEU A 147 17.01 16.19 7.58
N LYS A 148 17.58 16.18 6.37
CA LYS A 148 18.24 17.35 5.75
C LYS A 148 17.33 18.05 4.76
N PHE A 149 16.51 17.32 4.07
CA PHE A 149 15.54 17.86 3.12
C PHE A 149 14.29 16.96 3.18
N ASP A 150 13.16 17.57 3.45
CA ASP A 150 11.90 16.85 3.65
C ASP A 150 11.31 16.29 2.35
N GLY A 151 11.59 16.91 1.19
CA GLY A 151 11.12 16.41 -0.09
C GLY A 151 9.62 16.11 -0.09
N PHE A 152 9.24 14.92 -0.54
CA PHE A 152 7.84 14.48 -0.58
C PHE A 152 7.19 14.37 0.82
N LEU A 153 7.97 14.29 1.89
CA LEU A 153 7.45 14.22 3.27
C LEU A 153 6.75 15.51 3.68
N LYS A 154 7.03 16.64 3.01
CA LYS A 154 6.35 17.92 3.25
C LYS A 154 4.82 17.79 3.09
N ILE A 155 4.39 17.00 2.14
CA ILE A 155 2.96 16.78 1.83
C ILE A 155 2.49 15.43 2.38
N TYR A 156 3.27 14.38 2.15
CA TYR A 156 2.94 13.03 2.57
C TYR A 156 3.68 12.69 3.85
N ASN A 157 3.37 13.45 4.91
CA ASN A 157 4.00 13.22 6.20
C ASN A 157 3.55 11.86 6.75
N ASN A 158 4.52 10.96 6.92
CA ASN A 158 4.37 9.76 7.71
C ASN A 158 4.38 10.13 9.20
N GLN A 159 3.34 10.80 9.68
CA GLN A 159 3.13 10.94 11.13
C GLN A 159 2.67 9.60 11.73
N GLY A 160 3.38 8.55 11.45
CA GLY A 160 3.45 7.34 12.25
C GLY A 160 4.59 7.55 13.22
N LYS A 161 4.34 7.35 14.47
CA LYS A 161 5.17 7.59 15.65
C LYS A 161 6.49 6.79 15.74
N ASP A 162 7.05 6.34 14.63
CA ASP A 162 8.21 5.43 14.63
C ASP A 162 9.52 6.09 14.15
N ASP A 163 9.46 7.36 13.77
CA ASP A 163 10.68 8.15 13.59
C ASP A 163 10.92 8.99 14.86
N ASP A 164 11.14 8.35 15.99
CA ASP A 164 12.07 8.91 16.97
C ASP A 164 13.37 9.05 16.20
N GLU A 165 13.61 10.26 15.68
CA GLU A 165 14.89 10.64 15.13
C GLU A 165 15.92 10.38 16.24
N ASN A 166 16.55 9.19 16.23
CA ASN A 166 17.72 8.93 17.05
C ASN A 166 18.82 9.86 16.55
N ILE A 167 18.76 11.11 17.02
CA ILE A 167 19.76 12.10 16.75
C ILE A 167 20.99 11.74 17.57
N LEU A 168 21.98 11.19 16.90
CA LEU A 168 23.26 10.93 17.57
C LEU A 168 24.02 12.25 17.77
N PRO A 169 24.69 12.41 18.93
CA PRO A 169 25.56 13.56 19.14
C PRO A 169 26.70 13.59 18.13
N SER A 170 27.18 14.78 17.83
CA SER A 170 28.41 14.93 17.05
C SER A 170 29.59 14.50 17.89
N VAL A 171 30.24 13.42 17.49
CA VAL A 171 31.41 12.87 18.17
C VAL A 171 32.61 12.78 17.24
N SER A 172 33.80 13.04 17.76
CA SER A 172 35.08 12.78 17.10
C SER A 172 35.62 11.40 17.54
N LYS A 173 36.52 10.83 16.70
CA LYS A 173 37.21 9.60 17.09
C LYS A 173 38.05 9.84 18.35
N GLY A 174 37.94 8.95 19.30
CA GLY A 174 38.69 9.05 20.57
C GLY A 174 38.25 7.97 21.57
N LEU A 175 38.83 8.00 22.75
CA LEU A 175 38.45 7.16 23.86
C LEU A 175 37.13 7.67 24.46
N VAL A 176 36.25 6.76 24.78
CA VAL A 176 34.99 7.03 25.45
C VAL A 176 34.98 6.29 26.83
N ASN A 177 34.48 6.97 27.85
CA ASN A 177 34.26 6.35 29.16
C ASN A 177 32.80 5.86 29.21
N ILE A 178 32.61 4.65 29.70
CA ILE A 178 31.30 4.06 29.95
C ILE A 178 30.85 4.51 31.35
N GLU A 179 29.74 5.25 31.42
CA GLU A 179 29.15 5.65 32.71
C GLU A 179 28.24 4.54 33.26
N SER A 180 27.49 3.91 32.42
CA SER A 180 26.61 2.80 32.79
C SER A 180 26.40 1.83 31.64
N LEU A 181 26.19 0.58 31.96
CA LEU A 181 25.80 -0.47 31.02
C LEU A 181 24.45 -1.02 31.49
N ILE A 182 23.45 -0.91 30.65
CA ILE A 182 22.11 -1.46 30.88
C ILE A 182 21.92 -2.58 29.87
N ASP A 183 21.70 -3.78 30.35
CA ASP A 183 21.37 -4.93 29.53
C ASP A 183 19.85 -5.16 29.50
N GLU A 184 19.30 -5.44 28.33
CA GLU A 184 17.90 -5.78 28.18
C GLU A 184 17.77 -7.08 27.39
N GLN A 185 16.95 -7.98 27.90
CA GLN A 185 16.66 -9.22 27.20
C GLN A 185 15.52 -9.00 26.19
N HIS A 186 15.80 -9.26 24.92
CA HIS A 186 14.81 -9.20 23.86
C HIS A 186 14.56 -10.59 23.27
N PHE A 187 13.30 -10.88 22.93
CA PHE A 187 12.91 -12.10 22.28
C PHE A 187 12.40 -11.79 20.87
N THR A 188 12.75 -12.64 19.92
CA THR A 188 12.18 -12.55 18.57
C THR A 188 10.67 -12.77 18.62
N GLN A 189 9.94 -11.94 17.91
CA GLN A 189 8.48 -12.06 17.80
C GLN A 189 8.12 -12.84 16.52
N PRO A 190 7.08 -13.68 16.57
CA PRO A 190 6.60 -14.34 15.37
C PRO A 190 6.05 -13.29 14.37
N PRO A 191 5.99 -13.62 13.05
CA PRO A 191 5.36 -12.75 12.08
C PRO A 191 3.94 -12.35 12.54
N PRO A 192 3.56 -11.09 12.41
CA PRO A 192 2.25 -10.64 12.84
C PRO A 192 1.16 -11.29 11.98
N ARG A 193 0.00 -11.56 12.58
CA ARG A 193 -1.18 -12.02 11.85
C ARG A 193 -1.61 -10.98 10.81
N TYR A 194 -2.22 -11.44 9.74
CA TYR A 194 -2.70 -10.56 8.67
C TYR A 194 -3.75 -9.57 9.19
N SER A 195 -3.59 -8.32 8.79
CA SER A 195 -4.68 -7.34 8.74
C SER A 195 -5.39 -7.46 7.39
N GLU A 196 -6.55 -6.81 7.21
CA GLU A 196 -7.20 -6.75 5.90
C GLU A 196 -6.24 -6.24 4.81
N ALA A 197 -5.52 -5.14 5.08
CA ALA A 197 -4.57 -4.56 4.13
C ALA A 197 -3.39 -5.50 3.81
N SER A 198 -2.80 -6.16 4.81
CA SER A 198 -1.68 -7.08 4.56
C SER A 198 -2.13 -8.38 3.89
N LEU A 199 -3.38 -8.80 4.10
CA LEU A 199 -3.96 -9.94 3.40
C LEU A 199 -4.22 -9.60 1.92
N VAL A 200 -4.79 -8.43 1.62
CA VAL A 200 -4.94 -7.95 0.24
C VAL A 200 -3.60 -7.89 -0.47
N LYS A 201 -2.59 -7.31 0.17
CA LYS A 201 -1.22 -7.28 -0.39
C LYS A 201 -0.69 -8.68 -0.68
N LYS A 202 -0.94 -9.64 0.21
CA LYS A 202 -0.51 -11.04 0.02
C LYS A 202 -1.24 -11.72 -1.14
N LEU A 203 -2.54 -11.49 -1.28
CA LEU A 203 -3.34 -11.98 -2.41
C LEU A 203 -2.81 -11.42 -3.74
N GLU A 204 -2.52 -10.12 -3.79
CA GLU A 204 -1.93 -9.45 -4.94
C GLU A 204 -0.55 -10.04 -5.30
N GLU A 205 0.34 -10.23 -4.32
CA GLU A 205 1.65 -10.88 -4.52
C GLU A 205 1.55 -12.28 -5.09
N LEU A 206 0.50 -13.01 -4.74
CA LEU A 206 0.23 -14.38 -5.20
C LEU A 206 -0.54 -14.43 -6.53
N GLY A 207 -1.03 -13.30 -7.05
CA GLY A 207 -1.88 -13.22 -8.23
C GLY A 207 -3.31 -13.72 -8.02
N ILE A 208 -3.77 -13.80 -6.77
CA ILE A 208 -5.09 -14.29 -6.39
C ILE A 208 -6.06 -13.12 -6.21
N GLY A 209 -7.14 -13.12 -6.96
CA GLY A 209 -8.13 -12.04 -6.97
C GLY A 209 -7.68 -10.84 -7.79
N ARG A 210 -8.56 -9.85 -7.87
CA ARG A 210 -8.37 -8.60 -8.60
C ARG A 210 -8.88 -7.41 -7.76
N PRO A 211 -8.57 -6.17 -8.09
CA PRO A 211 -9.05 -4.99 -7.35
C PRO A 211 -10.56 -4.99 -7.08
N SER A 212 -11.34 -5.60 -7.98
CA SER A 212 -12.80 -5.72 -7.84
C SER A 212 -13.25 -6.77 -6.83
N THR A 213 -12.42 -7.78 -6.50
CA THR A 213 -12.80 -8.94 -5.68
C THR A 213 -12.19 -8.96 -4.28
N TYR A 214 -11.11 -8.21 -4.02
CA TYR A 214 -10.44 -8.25 -2.70
C TYR A 214 -11.38 -7.96 -1.53
N ALA A 215 -12.22 -6.92 -1.63
CA ALA A 215 -13.14 -6.56 -0.56
C ALA A 215 -14.17 -7.65 -0.29
N SER A 216 -14.67 -8.34 -1.34
CA SER A 216 -15.62 -9.44 -1.20
C SER A 216 -14.98 -10.70 -0.63
N ILE A 217 -13.73 -11.02 -0.99
CA ILE A 217 -12.96 -12.12 -0.40
C ILE A 217 -12.83 -11.90 1.12
N ILE A 218 -12.38 -10.70 1.53
CA ILE A 218 -12.22 -10.34 2.93
C ILE A 218 -13.54 -10.49 3.70
N SER A 219 -14.62 -9.90 3.17
CA SER A 219 -15.92 -9.96 3.83
C SER A 219 -16.49 -11.38 3.89
N THR A 220 -16.25 -12.21 2.88
CA THR A 220 -16.69 -13.60 2.85
C THR A 220 -16.03 -14.42 3.95
N ILE A 221 -14.71 -14.27 4.16
CA ILE A 221 -13.97 -14.98 5.20
C ILE A 221 -14.55 -14.67 6.59
N ALA A 222 -14.82 -13.39 6.87
CA ALA A 222 -15.38 -12.96 8.14
C ALA A 222 -16.86 -13.38 8.28
N ASN A 223 -17.70 -13.11 7.28
CA ASN A 223 -19.15 -13.36 7.35
C ASN A 223 -19.49 -14.85 7.44
N ARG A 224 -18.68 -15.72 6.84
CA ARG A 224 -18.86 -17.19 6.97
C ARG A 224 -18.27 -17.75 8.26
N GLY A 225 -17.65 -16.90 9.09
CA GLY A 225 -17.05 -17.30 10.35
C GLY A 225 -15.84 -18.23 10.18
N TYR A 226 -15.10 -18.08 9.08
CA TYR A 226 -13.83 -18.82 8.87
C TYR A 226 -12.68 -18.18 9.63
N ALA A 227 -12.73 -16.85 9.81
CA ALA A 227 -11.84 -16.13 10.67
C ALA A 227 -12.60 -14.99 11.38
N GLU A 228 -12.13 -14.64 12.56
CA GLU A 228 -12.57 -13.47 13.33
C GLU A 228 -11.54 -12.35 13.21
N ILE A 229 -12.01 -11.10 13.29
CA ILE A 229 -11.14 -9.93 13.28
C ILE A 229 -11.06 -9.36 14.69
N LEU A 230 -9.93 -9.62 15.36
CA LEU A 230 -9.64 -9.09 16.69
C LEU A 230 -8.47 -8.12 16.59
N ASN A 231 -8.60 -6.94 17.16
CA ASN A 231 -7.58 -5.89 17.10
C ASN A 231 -7.06 -5.63 15.67
N LYS A 232 -7.98 -5.60 14.69
CA LYS A 232 -7.68 -5.41 13.25
C LYS A 232 -6.81 -6.53 12.63
N ARG A 233 -6.76 -7.71 13.23
CA ARG A 233 -6.02 -8.88 12.76
C ARG A 233 -6.93 -10.09 12.62
N PHE A 234 -6.68 -10.93 11.60
CA PHE A 234 -7.42 -12.15 11.37
C PHE A 234 -6.95 -13.28 12.29
N PHE A 235 -7.91 -13.94 12.91
CA PHE A 235 -7.70 -15.14 13.70
C PHE A 235 -8.57 -16.26 13.13
N PRO A 236 -7.98 -17.35 12.59
CA PRO A 236 -8.73 -18.48 12.10
C PRO A 236 -9.57 -19.10 13.24
N THR A 237 -10.85 -19.33 12.96
CA THR A 237 -11.73 -20.09 13.87
C THR A 237 -11.52 -21.59 13.71
N ASP A 238 -12.05 -22.39 14.61
CA ASP A 238 -11.99 -23.86 14.47
C ASP A 238 -12.76 -24.33 13.24
N ARG A 239 -13.85 -23.65 12.89
CA ARG A 239 -14.57 -23.86 11.63
C ARG A 239 -13.68 -23.59 10.41
N GLY A 240 -12.94 -22.48 10.42
CA GLY A 240 -12.01 -22.15 9.35
C GLY A 240 -10.89 -23.17 9.21
N LYS A 241 -10.29 -23.60 10.33
CA LYS A 241 -9.24 -24.63 10.34
C LYS A 241 -9.76 -25.97 9.80
N LEU A 242 -10.96 -26.39 10.24
CA LEU A 242 -11.58 -27.63 9.77
C LEU A 242 -11.85 -27.61 8.26
N ILE A 243 -12.42 -26.52 7.76
CA ILE A 243 -12.70 -26.36 6.33
C ILE A 243 -11.41 -26.36 5.52
N SER A 244 -10.36 -25.63 5.96
CA SER A 244 -9.06 -25.61 5.28
C SER A 244 -8.46 -27.01 5.21
N ALA A 245 -8.40 -27.73 6.33
CA ALA A 245 -7.88 -29.10 6.38
C ALA A 245 -8.67 -30.07 5.49
N PHE A 246 -9.99 -29.94 5.44
CA PHE A 246 -10.86 -30.73 4.56
C PHE A 246 -10.55 -30.45 3.08
N LEU A 247 -10.49 -29.19 2.69
CA LEU A 247 -10.22 -28.77 1.31
C LEU A 247 -8.80 -29.17 0.87
N GLU A 248 -7.80 -28.96 1.71
CA GLU A 248 -6.42 -29.36 1.43
C GLU A 248 -6.28 -30.86 1.21
N LYS A 249 -7.04 -31.66 1.96
CA LYS A 249 -6.98 -33.13 1.86
C LYS A 249 -7.72 -33.69 0.64
N LEU A 250 -8.89 -33.14 0.31
CA LEU A 250 -9.77 -33.69 -0.71
C LEU A 250 -9.75 -32.91 -2.04
N PHE A 251 -9.38 -31.65 -2.00
CA PHE A 251 -9.42 -30.75 -3.13
C PHE A 251 -8.10 -29.97 -3.28
N SER A 252 -6.97 -30.61 -2.94
CA SER A 252 -5.63 -29.98 -2.91
C SER A 252 -5.31 -29.17 -4.16
N LYS A 253 -5.62 -29.70 -5.35
CA LYS A 253 -5.42 -29.03 -6.64
C LYS A 253 -6.15 -27.69 -6.72
N TYR A 254 -7.40 -27.63 -6.27
CA TYR A 254 -8.27 -26.46 -6.42
C TYR A 254 -8.05 -25.38 -5.35
N VAL A 255 -7.41 -25.72 -4.23
CA VAL A 255 -7.06 -24.77 -3.17
C VAL A 255 -5.60 -24.37 -3.23
N ASP A 256 -4.84 -24.89 -4.19
CA ASP A 256 -3.47 -24.45 -4.45
C ASP A 256 -3.46 -23.00 -4.96
N TYR A 257 -2.51 -22.22 -4.47
CA TYR A 257 -2.41 -20.80 -4.83
C TYR A 257 -2.13 -20.61 -6.33
N ASN A 258 -1.30 -21.48 -6.92
CA ASN A 258 -0.96 -21.41 -8.33
C ASN A 258 -2.14 -21.79 -9.23
N PHE A 259 -3.03 -22.66 -8.77
CA PHE A 259 -4.23 -22.99 -9.52
C PHE A 259 -5.13 -21.78 -9.68
N THR A 260 -5.45 -21.10 -8.57
CA THR A 260 -6.29 -19.90 -8.60
C THR A 260 -5.63 -18.76 -9.38
N ALA A 261 -4.34 -18.52 -9.17
CA ALA A 261 -3.58 -17.52 -9.91
C ALA A 261 -3.55 -17.82 -11.42
N GLY A 262 -3.29 -19.09 -11.79
CA GLY A 262 -3.29 -19.52 -13.19
C GLY A 262 -4.65 -19.41 -13.88
N LEU A 263 -5.75 -19.65 -13.16
CA LEU A 263 -7.10 -19.47 -13.70
C LEU A 263 -7.40 -17.97 -13.93
N GLU A 264 -7.00 -17.10 -13.00
CA GLU A 264 -7.12 -15.65 -13.16
C GLU A 264 -6.31 -15.16 -14.37
N ASP A 265 -5.08 -15.68 -14.58
CA ASP A 265 -4.24 -15.36 -15.74
C ASP A 265 -4.92 -15.78 -17.06
N GLN A 266 -5.52 -16.98 -17.11
CA GLN A 266 -6.28 -17.46 -18.28
C GLN A 266 -7.49 -16.57 -18.57
N LEU A 267 -8.20 -16.09 -17.54
CA LEU A 267 -9.31 -15.15 -17.72
C LEU A 267 -8.84 -13.82 -18.33
N ASP A 268 -7.68 -13.32 -17.92
CA ASP A 268 -7.08 -12.12 -18.51
C ASP A 268 -6.66 -12.36 -19.98
N GLU A 269 -6.14 -13.54 -20.32
CA GLU A 269 -5.81 -13.90 -21.69
C GLU A 269 -7.06 -14.00 -22.60
N ILE A 270 -8.19 -14.45 -22.07
CA ILE A 270 -9.48 -14.44 -22.77
C ILE A 270 -9.88 -13.00 -23.07
N THR A 271 -9.77 -12.08 -22.12
CA THR A 271 -10.16 -10.66 -22.33
C THR A 271 -9.32 -9.97 -23.39
N THR A 272 -8.06 -10.40 -23.54
CA THR A 272 -7.15 -9.90 -24.59
C THR A 272 -7.26 -10.64 -25.94
N GLY A 273 -8.13 -11.64 -26.02
CA GLY A 273 -8.33 -12.44 -27.25
C GLY A 273 -7.20 -13.43 -27.55
N LYS A 274 -6.31 -13.70 -26.61
CA LYS A 274 -5.19 -14.66 -26.78
C LYS A 274 -5.60 -16.09 -26.52
N GLU A 275 -6.66 -16.31 -25.74
CA GLU A 275 -7.15 -17.65 -25.39
C GLU A 275 -8.68 -17.71 -25.58
N SER A 276 -9.19 -18.94 -25.83
CA SER A 276 -10.62 -19.20 -25.98
C SER A 276 -11.24 -19.57 -24.63
N TRP A 277 -12.33 -18.87 -24.25
CA TRP A 277 -13.05 -19.19 -23.02
C TRP A 277 -13.63 -20.64 -23.02
N ILE A 278 -14.04 -21.14 -24.20
CA ILE A 278 -14.54 -22.53 -24.35
C ILE A 278 -13.44 -23.51 -23.98
N LYS A 279 -12.22 -23.33 -24.52
CA LYS A 279 -11.08 -24.21 -24.25
C LYS A 279 -10.68 -24.19 -22.77
N VAL A 280 -10.68 -23.03 -22.14
CA VAL A 280 -10.39 -22.91 -20.70
C VAL A 280 -11.42 -23.67 -19.87
N LEU A 281 -12.71 -23.54 -20.18
CA LEU A 281 -13.78 -24.29 -19.51
C LEU A 281 -13.73 -25.78 -19.77
N GLU A 282 -13.43 -26.23 -20.99
CA GLU A 282 -13.26 -27.64 -21.33
C GLU A 282 -12.12 -28.28 -20.52
N LEU A 283 -10.97 -27.61 -20.43
CA LEU A 283 -9.85 -28.08 -19.65
C LEU A 283 -10.19 -28.16 -18.16
N PHE A 284 -10.82 -27.13 -17.63
CA PHE A 284 -11.28 -27.14 -16.23
C PHE A 284 -12.25 -28.28 -15.97
N TRP A 285 -13.28 -28.44 -16.83
CA TRP A 285 -14.33 -29.43 -16.67
C TRP A 285 -13.82 -30.87 -16.77
N LYS A 286 -12.88 -31.12 -17.67
CA LYS A 286 -12.25 -32.44 -17.85
C LYS A 286 -11.54 -32.90 -16.59
N ASP A 287 -10.95 -31.99 -15.86
CA ASP A 287 -10.21 -32.31 -14.64
C ASP A 287 -11.13 -32.37 -13.40
N PHE A 288 -12.26 -31.66 -13.46
CA PHE A 288 -13.20 -31.56 -12.35
C PHE A 288 -14.19 -32.72 -12.30
N ASN A 289 -14.56 -33.27 -13.46
CA ASN A 289 -15.55 -34.36 -13.60
C ASN A 289 -14.87 -35.73 -13.62
#